data_0838006b56068d98784083295cebe429
#
_entry.id   0838006b56068d98784083295cebe429
#
_cell.length_a   1.000
_cell.length_b   1.000
_cell.length_c   1.000
_cell.angle_alpha   90.00
_cell.angle_beta   90.00
_cell.angle_gamma   90.00
#
_symmetry.space_group_name_H-M   'P 1'
#
loop_
_entity.id
_entity.type
_entity.pdbx_description
1 polymer ?
#
loop_
_entity_poly.entity_id
_entity_poly.type
_entity_poly.pdbx_seq_one_letter_code
_entity_poly.pdbx_strand_id
1 'polypeptide(L)'
;VSAPIRDLPELHSTKAARLLAAAGELLIGRGAKGFTVADVATRAHVGKGTVYLYWPTKEDLLIGLIGRAFLHLLDDLIDRLSAEPDLARPSRFCPAMLQIATSQPLVAALQRRDDDLLGVLTDHPRSIALDGALGPAAVLGAVLPIWRRNGLARDDWDVDDQNFALRSLITGVAFSMFGPHGGAGVDDPMAVLAATITAILGPERANQKQLRHTAAEIIAFLRDAQLTALGLISSPINE
;
A
#
# COMPACT_ATOMS: atom_id res chain seq x y z
N VAL A 1 -3.46 21.12 -5.47
CA VAL A 1 -2.52 21.13 -6.60
C VAL A 1 -1.99 19.73 -6.76
N SER A 2 -2.56 18.95 -7.68
CA SER A 2 -2.04 17.65 -8.08
C SER A 2 -0.72 17.85 -8.82
N ALA A 3 0.37 17.44 -8.24
CA ALA A 3 1.67 17.23 -8.87
C ALA A 3 2.29 16.00 -8.19
N PRO A 4 3.12 15.32 -8.75
CA PRO A 4 3.77 15.03 -10.00
C PRO A 4 3.67 13.55 -10.45
N ILE A 5 2.48 13.03 -10.68
CA ILE A 5 2.31 11.75 -11.40
C ILE A 5 2.89 11.87 -12.85
N ARG A 6 3.40 13.05 -13.22
CA ARG A 6 3.74 13.39 -14.61
C ARG A 6 5.00 12.70 -15.16
N ASP A 7 5.81 12.03 -14.36
CA ASP A 7 7.08 11.45 -14.80
C ASP A 7 7.08 9.92 -14.97
N LEU A 8 5.92 9.27 -14.84
CA LEU A 8 5.83 7.84 -15.04
C LEU A 8 5.82 7.50 -16.55
N PRO A 9 6.64 6.54 -17.01
CA PRO A 9 6.81 6.22 -18.43
C PRO A 9 5.50 5.93 -19.17
N GLU A 10 4.54 5.29 -18.50
CA GLU A 10 3.23 4.93 -19.08
C GLU A 10 2.33 6.12 -19.39
N LEU A 11 2.56 7.26 -18.78
CA LEU A 11 1.79 8.48 -19.04
C LEU A 11 2.19 9.14 -20.37
N HIS A 12 3.41 8.83 -20.83
CA HIS A 12 3.99 9.42 -22.05
C HIS A 12 4.24 8.38 -23.15
N SER A 13 4.05 7.08 -22.84
CA SER A 13 4.31 5.98 -23.75
C SER A 13 3.27 4.88 -23.65
N THR A 14 2.49 4.71 -24.71
CA THR A 14 1.55 3.58 -24.85
C THR A 14 2.27 2.24 -24.82
N LYS A 15 3.55 2.16 -25.20
CA LYS A 15 4.36 0.94 -25.09
C LYS A 15 4.65 0.61 -23.63
N ALA A 16 5.02 1.61 -22.82
CA ALA A 16 5.25 1.41 -21.39
C ALA A 16 3.95 0.99 -20.67
N ALA A 17 2.81 1.62 -20.98
CA ALA A 17 1.52 1.24 -20.43
C ALA A 17 1.15 -0.22 -20.77
N ARG A 18 1.34 -0.66 -22.02
CA ARG A 18 1.09 -2.05 -22.42
C ARG A 18 2.02 -3.04 -21.73
N LEU A 19 3.29 -2.67 -21.54
CA LEU A 19 4.26 -3.50 -20.83
C LEU A 19 3.87 -3.71 -19.37
N LEU A 20 3.46 -2.63 -18.66
CA LEU A 20 2.99 -2.72 -17.27
C LEU A 20 1.72 -3.58 -17.17
N ALA A 21 0.75 -3.38 -18.05
CA ALA A 21 -0.47 -4.19 -18.07
C ALA A 21 -0.15 -5.68 -18.28
N ALA A 22 0.69 -5.99 -19.29
CA ALA A 22 1.10 -7.36 -19.58
C ALA A 22 1.87 -8.01 -18.41
N ALA A 23 2.76 -7.26 -17.76
CA ALA A 23 3.51 -7.73 -16.60
C ALA A 23 2.60 -7.98 -15.39
N GLY A 24 1.64 -7.10 -15.15
CA GLY A 24 0.64 -7.26 -14.08
C GLY A 24 -0.22 -8.51 -14.26
N GLU A 25 -0.71 -8.75 -15.49
CA GLU A 25 -1.49 -9.95 -15.81
C GLU A 25 -0.67 -11.25 -15.64
N LEU A 26 0.59 -11.23 -16.08
CA LEU A 26 1.50 -12.38 -15.92
C LEU A 26 1.83 -12.63 -14.46
N LEU A 27 2.06 -11.59 -13.69
CA LEU A 27 2.34 -11.69 -12.25
C LEU A 27 1.15 -12.29 -11.49
N ILE A 28 -0.07 -11.80 -11.75
CA ILE A 28 -1.29 -12.32 -11.12
C ILE A 28 -1.55 -13.77 -11.51
N GLY A 29 -1.35 -14.11 -12.78
CA GLY A 29 -1.69 -15.43 -13.32
C GLY A 29 -0.64 -16.52 -13.10
N ARG A 30 0.65 -16.17 -13.01
CA ARG A 30 1.76 -17.12 -13.01
C ARG A 30 2.75 -16.95 -11.84
N GLY A 31 2.58 -15.92 -11.01
CA GLY A 31 3.54 -15.56 -9.95
C GLY A 31 4.84 -14.95 -10.52
N ALA A 32 5.70 -14.48 -9.61
CA ALA A 32 6.91 -13.75 -9.99
C ALA A 32 7.92 -14.59 -10.79
N LYS A 33 8.07 -15.87 -10.49
CA LYS A 33 8.97 -16.79 -11.24
C LYS A 33 8.35 -17.37 -12.51
N GLY A 34 7.01 -17.32 -12.64
CA GLY A 34 6.27 -17.97 -13.72
C GLY A 34 6.34 -17.28 -15.09
N PHE A 35 7.11 -16.20 -15.24
CA PHE A 35 7.29 -15.50 -16.50
C PHE A 35 8.65 -14.82 -16.62
N THR A 36 9.03 -14.48 -17.86
CA THR A 36 10.27 -13.77 -18.21
C THR A 36 9.96 -12.40 -18.80
N VAL A 37 10.99 -11.55 -18.93
CA VAL A 37 10.90 -10.26 -19.65
C VAL A 37 10.51 -10.48 -21.13
N ALA A 38 10.89 -11.62 -21.72
CA ALA A 38 10.49 -11.96 -23.09
C ALA A 38 8.98 -12.25 -23.18
N ASP A 39 8.39 -12.92 -22.19
CA ASP A 39 6.95 -13.16 -22.12
C ASP A 39 6.17 -11.85 -22.03
N VAL A 40 6.65 -10.90 -21.21
CA VAL A 40 6.05 -9.56 -21.10
C VAL A 40 6.11 -8.84 -22.44
N ALA A 41 7.26 -8.83 -23.13
CA ALA A 41 7.43 -8.20 -24.42
C ALA A 41 6.50 -8.80 -25.48
N THR A 42 6.41 -10.13 -25.54
CA THR A 42 5.53 -10.87 -26.45
C THR A 42 4.07 -10.52 -26.21
N ARG A 43 3.63 -10.55 -24.96
CA ARG A 43 2.24 -10.24 -24.59
C ARG A 43 1.87 -8.78 -24.84
N ALA A 44 2.82 -7.85 -24.65
CA ALA A 44 2.66 -6.43 -24.95
C ALA A 44 2.80 -6.07 -26.44
N HIS A 45 3.11 -7.06 -27.30
CA HIS A 45 3.40 -6.87 -28.73
C HIS A 45 4.50 -5.82 -28.98
N VAL A 46 5.61 -5.93 -28.26
CA VAL A 46 6.81 -5.08 -28.43
C VAL A 46 8.08 -5.93 -28.46
N GLY A 47 9.18 -5.35 -28.93
CA GLY A 47 10.49 -6.01 -28.88
C GLY A 47 11.03 -6.10 -27.44
N LYS A 48 11.74 -7.19 -27.11
CA LYS A 48 12.37 -7.38 -25.77
C LYS A 48 13.25 -6.20 -25.36
N GLY A 49 14.01 -5.59 -26.28
CA GLY A 49 14.83 -4.42 -26.03
C GLY A 49 14.02 -3.20 -25.56
N THR A 50 12.75 -3.10 -25.97
CA THR A 50 11.87 -2.00 -25.53
C THR A 50 11.56 -2.07 -24.03
N VAL A 51 11.53 -3.26 -23.43
CA VAL A 51 11.29 -3.41 -21.97
C VAL A 51 12.46 -2.80 -21.21
N TYR A 52 13.69 -3.13 -21.62
CA TYR A 52 14.91 -2.65 -20.95
C TYR A 52 15.16 -1.14 -21.08
N LEU A 53 14.48 -0.46 -22.03
CA LEU A 53 14.49 1.01 -22.09
C LEU A 53 13.75 1.67 -20.92
N TYR A 54 12.78 0.97 -20.33
CA TYR A 54 11.97 1.49 -19.23
C TYR A 54 12.34 0.86 -17.89
N TRP A 55 12.65 -0.43 -17.90
CA TRP A 55 13.02 -1.20 -16.71
C TRP A 55 14.24 -2.06 -17.01
N PRO A 56 15.41 -1.68 -16.46
CA PRO A 56 16.69 -2.37 -16.72
C PRO A 56 16.68 -3.84 -16.35
N THR A 57 15.92 -4.21 -15.31
CA THR A 57 15.79 -5.59 -14.85
C THR A 57 14.32 -6.01 -14.74
N LYS A 58 14.06 -7.29 -14.53
CA LYS A 58 12.73 -7.81 -14.22
C LYS A 58 12.28 -7.35 -12.84
N GLU A 59 13.21 -7.29 -11.91
CA GLU A 59 13.02 -6.82 -10.55
C GLU A 59 12.55 -5.36 -10.53
N ASP A 60 13.17 -4.49 -11.32
CA ASP A 60 12.72 -3.09 -11.49
C ASP A 60 11.29 -2.99 -12.03
N LEU A 61 10.94 -3.84 -12.99
CA LEU A 61 9.59 -3.89 -13.53
C LEU A 61 8.58 -4.33 -12.45
N LEU A 62 8.92 -5.34 -11.65
CA LEU A 62 8.07 -5.83 -10.55
C LEU A 62 7.90 -4.75 -9.46
N ILE A 63 8.99 -4.10 -9.05
CA ILE A 63 8.96 -3.00 -8.07
C ILE A 63 8.15 -1.82 -8.62
N GLY A 64 8.32 -1.51 -9.90
CA GLY A 64 7.52 -0.50 -10.58
C GLY A 64 6.02 -0.80 -10.56
N LEU A 65 5.62 -2.06 -10.74
CA LEU A 65 4.22 -2.50 -10.63
C LEU A 65 3.68 -2.36 -9.21
N ILE A 66 4.44 -2.84 -8.23
CA ILE A 66 4.04 -2.82 -6.82
C ILE A 66 3.94 -1.38 -6.32
N GLY A 67 4.92 -0.54 -6.64
CA GLY A 67 4.89 0.87 -6.29
C GLY A 67 3.63 1.59 -6.82
N ARG A 68 3.19 1.26 -8.04
CA ARG A 68 1.94 1.80 -8.60
C ARG A 68 0.69 1.29 -7.88
N ALA A 69 0.66 0.03 -7.49
CA ALA A 69 -0.44 -0.50 -6.69
C ALA A 69 -0.55 0.23 -5.33
N PHE A 70 0.58 0.52 -4.69
CA PHE A 70 0.59 1.34 -3.47
C PHE A 70 0.15 2.78 -3.72
N LEU A 71 0.58 3.43 -4.82
CA LEU A 71 0.12 4.77 -5.18
C LEU A 71 -1.40 4.82 -5.35
N HIS A 72 -1.99 3.86 -6.06
CA HIS A 72 -3.45 3.75 -6.20
C HIS A 72 -4.14 3.53 -4.86
N LEU A 73 -3.58 2.71 -3.97
CA LEU A 73 -4.11 2.53 -2.62
C LEU A 73 -4.14 3.86 -1.85
N LEU A 74 -3.08 4.65 -1.94
CA LEU A 74 -3.01 5.97 -1.28
C LEU A 74 -4.00 6.96 -1.91
N ASP A 75 -4.18 6.96 -3.24
CA ASP A 75 -5.18 7.80 -3.91
C ASP A 75 -6.59 7.47 -3.40
N ASP A 76 -6.97 6.19 -3.40
CA ASP A 76 -8.27 5.74 -2.90
C ASP A 76 -8.49 6.16 -1.44
N LEU A 77 -7.46 6.07 -0.60
CA LEU A 77 -7.54 6.43 0.81
C LEU A 77 -7.69 7.95 0.99
N ILE A 78 -6.93 8.76 0.23
CA ILE A 78 -7.01 10.22 0.22
C ILE A 78 -8.41 10.68 -0.24
N ASP A 79 -8.93 10.08 -1.31
CA ASP A 79 -10.24 10.42 -1.84
C ASP A 79 -11.35 10.12 -0.84
N ARG A 80 -11.32 8.95 -0.20
CA ARG A 80 -12.28 8.58 0.85
C ARG A 80 -12.19 9.49 2.07
N LEU A 81 -10.99 9.79 2.57
CA LEU A 81 -10.78 10.72 3.69
C LEU A 81 -11.27 12.14 3.36
N SER A 82 -11.09 12.57 2.10
CA SER A 82 -11.54 13.89 1.63
C SER A 82 -13.06 13.96 1.55
N ALA A 83 -13.72 12.87 1.13
CA ALA A 83 -15.17 12.78 1.03
C ALA A 83 -15.83 12.60 2.41
N GLU A 84 -15.20 11.80 3.28
CA GLU A 84 -15.73 11.43 4.58
C GLU A 84 -14.67 11.58 5.68
N PRO A 85 -14.52 12.75 6.32
CA PRO A 85 -13.51 12.99 7.37
C PRO A 85 -13.67 12.08 8.60
N ASP A 86 -14.84 11.49 8.84
CA ASP A 86 -15.09 10.54 9.90
C ASP A 86 -14.27 9.23 9.72
N LEU A 87 -13.83 8.97 8.49
CA LEU A 87 -12.88 7.89 8.19
C LEU A 87 -11.51 8.08 8.89
N ALA A 88 -11.19 9.27 9.38
CA ALA A 88 -9.98 9.51 10.17
C ALA A 88 -9.98 8.82 11.55
N ARG A 89 -11.13 8.26 12.00
CA ARG A 89 -11.18 7.44 13.22
C ARG A 89 -10.37 6.16 13.05
N PRO A 90 -9.50 5.78 14.00
CA PRO A 90 -8.74 4.53 13.95
C PRO A 90 -9.60 3.30 13.62
N SER A 91 -10.78 3.17 14.28
CA SER A 91 -11.72 2.06 14.08
C SER A 91 -12.33 2.00 12.69
N ARG A 92 -12.27 3.09 11.90
CA ARG A 92 -12.73 3.15 10.51
C ARG A 92 -11.57 3.16 9.51
N PHE A 93 -10.49 3.87 9.84
CA PHE A 93 -9.32 4.00 8.98
C PHE A 93 -8.62 2.68 8.73
N CYS A 94 -8.31 1.93 9.78
CA CYS A 94 -7.56 0.67 9.63
C CYS A 94 -8.34 -0.41 8.87
N PRO A 95 -9.64 -0.65 9.13
CA PRO A 95 -10.45 -1.55 8.27
C PRO A 95 -10.51 -1.08 6.83
N ALA A 96 -10.71 0.23 6.58
CA ALA A 96 -10.77 0.77 5.22
C ALA A 96 -9.42 0.60 4.48
N MET A 97 -8.30 0.88 5.15
CA MET A 97 -6.96 0.64 4.60
C MET A 97 -6.77 -0.83 4.23
N LEU A 98 -7.17 -1.75 5.09
CA LEU A 98 -7.07 -3.19 4.82
C LEU A 98 -7.99 -3.62 3.67
N GLN A 99 -9.24 -3.11 3.61
CA GLN A 99 -10.17 -3.37 2.50
C GLN A 99 -9.62 -2.87 1.16
N ILE A 100 -9.09 -1.64 1.10
CA ILE A 100 -8.49 -1.09 -0.11
C ILE A 100 -7.29 -1.95 -0.53
N ALA A 101 -6.40 -2.29 0.41
CA ALA A 101 -5.25 -3.13 0.14
C ALA A 101 -5.66 -4.48 -0.45
N THR A 102 -6.69 -5.11 0.11
CA THR A 102 -7.16 -6.44 -0.33
C THR A 102 -7.95 -6.41 -1.64
N SER A 103 -8.53 -5.27 -2.00
CA SER A 103 -9.20 -5.09 -3.29
C SER A 103 -8.23 -4.96 -4.47
N GLN A 104 -6.96 -4.66 -4.21
CA GLN A 104 -5.94 -4.55 -5.24
C GLN A 104 -5.38 -5.92 -5.62
N PRO A 105 -5.54 -6.38 -6.89
CA PRO A 105 -5.15 -7.74 -7.30
C PRO A 105 -3.67 -8.06 -7.05
N LEU A 106 -2.78 -7.07 -7.22
CA LEU A 106 -1.34 -7.23 -6.96
C LEU A 106 -1.03 -7.36 -5.47
N VAL A 107 -1.70 -6.59 -4.62
CA VAL A 107 -1.55 -6.67 -3.17
C VAL A 107 -2.11 -8.01 -2.67
N ALA A 108 -3.25 -8.45 -3.19
CA ALA A 108 -3.81 -9.76 -2.91
C ALA A 108 -2.89 -10.91 -3.35
N ALA A 109 -2.15 -10.77 -4.45
CA ALA A 109 -1.15 -11.74 -4.89
C ALA A 109 0.04 -11.81 -3.91
N LEU A 110 0.52 -10.66 -3.43
CA LEU A 110 1.55 -10.58 -2.38
C LEU A 110 1.12 -11.30 -1.09
N GLN A 111 -0.14 -11.14 -0.69
CA GLN A 111 -0.67 -11.74 0.54
C GLN A 111 -0.85 -13.25 0.44
N ARG A 112 -1.01 -13.82 -0.77
CA ARG A 112 -1.12 -15.28 -0.99
C ARG A 112 0.19 -16.04 -0.84
N ARG A 113 1.23 -15.42 -0.29
CA ARG A 113 2.58 -15.98 -0.15
C ARG A 113 3.15 -16.48 -1.47
N ASP A 114 3.29 -15.57 -2.42
CA ASP A 114 4.27 -15.77 -3.49
C ASP A 114 5.65 -15.55 -2.84
N ASP A 115 6.22 -16.62 -2.25
CA ASP A 115 7.53 -16.60 -1.58
C ASP A 115 8.61 -16.05 -2.55
N ASP A 116 8.38 -16.22 -3.84
CA ASP A 116 9.26 -15.74 -4.90
C ASP A 116 9.17 -14.23 -5.10
N LEU A 117 7.95 -13.66 -4.99
CA LEU A 117 7.74 -12.23 -5.05
C LEU A 117 8.23 -11.54 -3.76
N LEU A 118 7.98 -12.17 -2.61
CA LEU A 118 8.52 -11.70 -1.32
C LEU A 118 10.04 -11.69 -1.32
N GLY A 119 10.71 -12.71 -1.87
CA GLY A 119 12.18 -12.74 -2.01
C GLY A 119 12.72 -11.58 -2.84
N VAL A 120 12.11 -11.28 -4.00
CA VAL A 120 12.48 -10.11 -4.83
C VAL A 120 12.31 -8.80 -4.05
N LEU A 121 11.26 -8.69 -3.23
CA LEU A 121 10.96 -7.47 -2.49
C LEU A 121 11.84 -7.30 -1.24
N THR A 122 12.23 -8.38 -0.60
CA THR A 122 12.95 -8.34 0.68
C THR A 122 14.36 -7.79 0.53
N ASP A 123 15.04 -8.10 -0.56
CA ASP A 123 16.47 -7.81 -0.72
C ASP A 123 16.76 -6.59 -1.63
N HIS A 124 15.75 -6.09 -2.35
CA HIS A 124 15.97 -5.00 -3.29
C HIS A 124 15.94 -3.62 -2.60
N PRO A 125 16.99 -2.76 -2.72
CA PRO A 125 17.06 -1.47 -2.01
C PRO A 125 15.85 -0.56 -2.22
N ARG A 126 15.29 -0.51 -3.43
CA ARG A 126 14.08 0.29 -3.73
C ARG A 126 12.84 -0.26 -3.06
N SER A 127 12.74 -1.58 -2.92
CA SER A 127 11.61 -2.19 -2.24
C SER A 127 11.65 -1.88 -0.75
N ILE A 128 12.83 -1.96 -0.13
CA ILE A 128 13.05 -1.57 1.27
C ILE A 128 12.69 -0.10 1.47
N ALA A 129 13.10 0.78 0.55
CA ALA A 129 12.78 2.20 0.61
C ALA A 129 11.27 2.46 0.42
N LEU A 130 10.60 1.73 -0.48
CA LEU A 130 9.15 1.82 -0.68
C LEU A 130 8.38 1.33 0.56
N ASP A 131 8.78 0.20 1.16
CA ASP A 131 8.16 -0.30 2.39
C ASP A 131 8.38 0.67 3.56
N GLY A 132 9.57 1.25 3.67
CA GLY A 132 9.87 2.28 4.65
C GLY A 132 9.07 3.59 4.49
N ALA A 133 8.61 3.90 3.27
CA ALA A 133 7.82 5.10 2.98
C ALA A 133 6.29 4.83 3.00
N LEU A 134 5.85 3.67 2.53
CA LEU A 134 4.46 3.34 2.23
C LEU A 134 3.96 2.07 2.93
N GLY A 135 4.84 1.28 3.50
CA GLY A 135 4.47 0.05 4.19
C GLY A 135 3.53 0.32 5.36
N PRO A 136 2.73 -0.67 5.76
CA PRO A 136 1.77 -0.52 6.86
C PRO A 136 2.42 0.00 8.15
N ALA A 137 3.67 -0.38 8.41
CA ALA A 137 4.42 0.09 9.57
C ALA A 137 4.72 1.59 9.51
N ALA A 138 5.13 2.10 8.35
CA ALA A 138 5.42 3.52 8.14
C ALA A 138 4.14 4.36 8.24
N VAL A 139 3.06 3.94 7.59
CA VAL A 139 1.76 4.63 7.63
C VAL A 139 1.22 4.68 9.05
N LEU A 140 1.16 3.55 9.77
CA LEU A 140 0.65 3.50 11.14
C LEU A 140 1.54 4.28 12.11
N GLY A 141 2.87 4.21 11.94
CA GLY A 141 3.83 4.97 12.75
C GLY A 141 3.65 6.48 12.61
N ALA A 142 3.30 6.97 11.42
CA ALA A 142 3.04 8.38 11.18
C ALA A 142 1.63 8.81 11.64
N VAL A 143 0.63 7.96 11.47
CA VAL A 143 -0.77 8.31 11.75
C VAL A 143 -1.10 8.18 13.25
N LEU A 144 -0.51 7.25 13.98
CA LEU A 144 -0.75 7.07 15.41
C LEU A 144 -0.47 8.33 16.25
N PRO A 145 0.66 9.05 16.07
CA PRO A 145 0.87 10.33 16.75
C PRO A 145 -0.18 11.39 16.39
N ILE A 146 -0.69 11.39 15.15
CA ILE A 146 -1.78 12.29 14.75
C ILE A 146 -3.05 11.97 15.53
N TRP A 147 -3.42 10.70 15.66
CA TRP A 147 -4.59 10.27 16.45
C TRP A 147 -4.47 10.65 17.92
N ARG A 148 -3.30 10.44 18.52
CA ARG A 148 -3.06 10.80 19.94
C ARG A 148 -3.27 12.29 20.19
N ARG A 149 -2.64 13.16 19.36
CA ARG A 149 -2.78 14.62 19.48
C ARG A 149 -4.21 15.12 19.33
N ASN A 150 -5.02 14.42 18.55
CA ASN A 150 -6.40 14.81 18.23
C ASN A 150 -7.46 14.07 19.09
N GLY A 151 -7.06 13.35 20.13
CA GLY A 151 -7.99 12.66 21.05
C GLY A 151 -8.68 11.43 20.45
N LEU A 152 -8.09 10.84 19.42
CA LEU A 152 -8.58 9.64 18.74
C LEU A 152 -7.87 8.37 19.19
N ALA A 153 -6.78 8.49 19.92
CA ALA A 153 -6.10 7.38 20.55
C ALA A 153 -5.65 7.82 21.96
N ARG A 154 -5.60 6.83 22.88
CA ARG A 154 -5.06 7.02 24.24
C ARG A 154 -3.56 7.32 24.18
N ASP A 155 -3.04 8.07 25.14
CA ASP A 155 -1.65 8.51 25.23
C ASP A 155 -0.94 8.06 26.52
N ASP A 156 -1.62 7.25 27.34
CA ASP A 156 -1.11 6.66 28.58
C ASP A 156 -0.26 5.40 28.36
N TRP A 157 0.03 5.07 27.09
CA TRP A 157 0.85 3.97 26.67
C TRP A 157 2.08 4.48 25.91
N ASP A 158 3.20 3.76 25.96
CA ASP A 158 4.32 4.09 25.09
C ASP A 158 3.90 4.05 23.62
N VAL A 159 4.38 4.98 22.80
CA VAL A 159 3.95 5.12 21.41
C VAL A 159 4.44 3.97 20.53
N ASP A 160 5.66 3.47 20.80
CA ASP A 160 6.25 2.38 20.01
C ASP A 160 5.59 1.05 20.37
N ASP A 161 5.31 0.82 21.66
CA ASP A 161 4.55 -0.35 22.13
C ASP A 161 3.13 -0.35 21.54
N GLN A 162 2.48 0.80 21.52
CA GLN A 162 1.13 0.96 20.96
C GLN A 162 1.13 0.72 19.44
N ASN A 163 2.13 1.24 18.74
CA ASN A 163 2.30 1.02 17.30
C ASN A 163 2.58 -0.46 17.00
N PHE A 164 3.43 -1.11 17.80
CA PHE A 164 3.71 -2.54 17.66
C PHE A 164 2.43 -3.37 17.83
N ALA A 165 1.64 -3.10 18.87
CA ALA A 165 0.38 -3.81 19.14
C ALA A 165 -0.62 -3.63 18.00
N LEU A 166 -0.81 -2.38 17.53
CA LEU A 166 -1.72 -2.05 16.43
C LEU A 166 -1.31 -2.74 15.12
N ARG A 167 -0.05 -2.68 14.78
CA ARG A 167 0.49 -3.32 13.58
C ARG A 167 0.37 -4.85 13.66
N SER A 168 0.67 -5.43 14.80
CA SER A 168 0.55 -6.88 15.03
C SER A 168 -0.89 -7.36 14.88
N LEU A 169 -1.86 -6.59 15.40
CA LEU A 169 -3.29 -6.86 15.24
C LEU A 169 -3.70 -6.85 13.76
N ILE A 170 -3.38 -5.78 13.03
CA ILE A 170 -3.77 -5.63 11.62
C ILE A 170 -3.13 -6.73 10.77
N THR A 171 -1.86 -7.03 10.99
CA THR A 171 -1.15 -8.12 10.31
C THR A 171 -1.77 -9.48 10.62
N GLY A 172 -2.12 -9.73 11.89
CA GLY A 172 -2.77 -10.97 12.30
C GLY A 172 -4.14 -11.15 11.67
N VAL A 173 -4.97 -10.09 11.63
CA VAL A 173 -6.27 -10.12 10.97
C VAL A 173 -6.12 -10.34 9.47
N ALA A 174 -5.21 -9.61 8.80
CA ALA A 174 -4.94 -9.81 7.39
C ALA A 174 -4.51 -11.25 7.09
N PHE A 175 -3.59 -11.79 7.88
CA PHE A 175 -3.16 -13.18 7.77
C PHE A 175 -4.31 -14.18 7.97
N SER A 176 -5.16 -13.95 8.97
CA SER A 176 -6.33 -14.80 9.26
C SER A 176 -7.37 -14.77 8.15
N MET A 177 -7.52 -13.64 7.44
CA MET A 177 -8.46 -13.52 6.32
C MET A 177 -7.97 -14.22 5.05
N PHE A 178 -6.67 -14.18 4.78
CA PHE A 178 -6.09 -14.64 3.51
C PHE A 178 -5.25 -15.91 3.64
N GLY A 179 -5.00 -16.37 4.86
CA GLY A 179 -4.26 -17.60 5.13
C GLY A 179 -5.03 -18.87 4.73
N PRO A 180 -4.38 -20.05 4.79
CA PRO A 180 -4.96 -21.33 4.37
C PRO A 180 -6.26 -21.72 5.08
N HIS A 181 -6.55 -21.12 6.22
CA HIS A 181 -7.74 -21.32 7.03
C HIS A 181 -8.66 -20.09 7.02
N GLY A 182 -8.53 -19.24 6.00
CA GLY A 182 -9.07 -17.91 5.93
C GLY A 182 -10.54 -17.79 6.32
N GLY A 183 -10.82 -16.89 7.24
CA GLY A 183 -12.17 -16.41 7.57
C GLY A 183 -13.11 -17.39 8.26
N ALA A 184 -12.68 -18.62 8.56
CA ALA A 184 -13.55 -19.65 9.11
C ALA A 184 -14.22 -19.20 10.43
N GLY A 185 -15.52 -18.98 10.39
CA GLY A 185 -16.34 -18.71 11.56
C GLY A 185 -16.51 -17.25 11.97
N VAL A 186 -16.08 -16.29 11.15
CA VAL A 186 -16.29 -14.84 11.39
C VAL A 186 -17.02 -14.22 10.21
N ASP A 187 -18.26 -13.74 10.45
CA ASP A 187 -19.09 -13.15 9.38
C ASP A 187 -18.56 -11.80 8.90
N ASP A 188 -18.06 -10.96 9.80
CA ASP A 188 -17.51 -9.63 9.49
C ASP A 188 -16.16 -9.39 10.19
N PRO A 189 -15.05 -9.80 9.58
CA PRO A 189 -13.70 -9.57 10.12
C PRO A 189 -13.35 -8.08 10.26
N MET A 190 -13.94 -7.20 9.44
CA MET A 190 -13.68 -5.76 9.52
C MET A 190 -14.33 -5.15 10.76
N ALA A 191 -15.55 -5.58 11.12
CA ALA A 191 -16.20 -5.16 12.35
C ALA A 191 -15.43 -5.63 13.59
N VAL A 192 -14.89 -6.88 13.57
CA VAL A 192 -14.03 -7.39 14.64
C VAL A 192 -12.74 -6.56 14.75
N LEU A 193 -12.10 -6.24 13.63
CA LEU A 193 -10.93 -5.38 13.59
C LEU A 193 -11.23 -4.01 14.19
N ALA A 194 -12.32 -3.36 13.77
CA ALA A 194 -12.75 -2.06 14.29
C ALA A 194 -12.95 -2.07 15.82
N ALA A 195 -13.67 -3.07 16.32
CA ALA A 195 -13.92 -3.24 17.77
C ALA A 195 -12.60 -3.45 18.55
N THR A 196 -11.70 -4.26 18.04
CA THR A 196 -10.41 -4.54 18.69
C THR A 196 -9.50 -3.30 18.67
N ILE A 197 -9.49 -2.53 17.57
CA ILE A 197 -8.76 -1.25 17.50
C ILE A 197 -9.27 -0.28 18.56
N THR A 198 -10.59 -0.16 18.71
CA THR A 198 -11.18 0.67 19.78
C THR A 198 -10.77 0.19 21.17
N ALA A 199 -10.69 -1.13 21.39
CA ALA A 199 -10.25 -1.67 22.67
C ALA A 199 -8.77 -1.35 22.98
N ILE A 200 -7.90 -1.36 21.97
CA ILE A 200 -6.46 -1.07 22.12
C ILE A 200 -6.23 0.44 22.24
N LEU A 201 -6.80 1.23 21.32
CA LEU A 201 -6.53 2.67 21.23
C LEU A 201 -7.41 3.53 22.16
N GLY A 202 -8.46 2.93 22.74
CA GLY A 202 -9.41 3.63 23.61
C GLY A 202 -10.51 4.36 22.85
N PRO A 203 -11.39 5.08 23.59
CA PRO A 203 -12.53 5.76 22.99
C PRO A 203 -12.08 6.93 22.09
N GLU A 204 -12.62 7.01 20.90
CA GLU A 204 -12.34 8.03 19.89
C GLU A 204 -13.15 9.31 20.18
N ARG A 205 -12.67 10.15 21.09
CA ARG A 205 -13.39 11.30 21.66
C ARG A 205 -13.28 12.58 20.84
N ALA A 206 -13.11 12.49 19.51
CA ALA A 206 -13.00 13.66 18.66
C ALA A 206 -14.38 14.15 18.19
N ASN A 207 -14.56 15.48 18.18
CA ASN A 207 -15.69 16.14 17.54
C ASN A 207 -15.46 16.32 16.03
N GLN A 208 -16.49 16.77 15.30
CA GLN A 208 -16.43 16.95 13.84
C GLN A 208 -15.32 17.91 13.35
N LYS A 209 -14.99 18.95 14.14
CA LYS A 209 -13.90 19.87 13.80
C LYS A 209 -12.54 19.16 13.92
N GLN A 210 -12.35 18.40 14.98
CA GLN A 210 -11.14 17.60 15.21
C GLN A 210 -10.98 16.51 14.14
N LEU A 211 -12.08 15.84 13.75
CA LEU A 211 -12.06 14.82 12.69
C LEU A 211 -11.63 15.41 11.35
N ARG A 212 -12.18 16.56 10.96
CA ARG A 212 -11.75 17.25 9.75
C ARG A 212 -10.27 17.66 9.79
N HIS A 213 -9.81 18.11 10.94
CA HIS A 213 -8.40 18.46 11.13
C HIS A 213 -7.50 17.23 11.03
N THR A 214 -7.86 16.14 11.72
CA THR A 214 -7.13 14.87 11.67
C THR A 214 -7.09 14.30 10.25
N ALA A 215 -8.22 14.33 9.54
CA ALA A 215 -8.26 13.87 8.14
C ALA A 215 -7.30 14.71 7.26
N ALA A 216 -7.26 16.04 7.43
CA ALA A 216 -6.36 16.90 6.70
C ALA A 216 -4.88 16.60 7.00
N GLU A 217 -4.52 16.35 8.25
CA GLU A 217 -3.15 15.95 8.64
C GLU A 217 -2.76 14.60 8.02
N ILE A 218 -3.65 13.60 8.08
CA ILE A 218 -3.41 12.29 7.46
C ILE A 218 -3.27 12.42 5.94
N ILE A 219 -4.14 13.17 5.28
CA ILE A 219 -4.06 13.43 3.83
C ILE A 219 -2.73 14.11 3.46
N ALA A 220 -2.28 15.08 4.25
CA ALA A 220 -1.00 15.75 4.01
C ALA A 220 0.16 14.75 4.08
N PHE A 221 0.20 13.88 5.09
CA PHE A 221 1.18 12.81 5.22
C PHE A 221 1.12 11.84 4.02
N LEU A 222 -0.08 11.37 3.64
CA LEU A 222 -0.24 10.42 2.54
C LEU A 222 0.22 11.01 1.19
N ARG A 223 0.00 12.30 0.96
CA ARG A 223 0.49 13.02 -0.23
C ARG A 223 2.02 13.12 -0.26
N ASP A 224 2.63 13.39 0.88
CA ASP A 224 4.10 13.43 0.98
C ASP A 224 4.71 12.04 0.74
N ALA A 225 4.10 11.00 1.30
CA ALA A 225 4.46 9.61 1.04
C ALA A 225 4.32 9.23 -0.45
N GLN A 226 3.26 9.71 -1.14
CA GLN A 226 3.11 9.53 -2.58
C GLN A 226 4.25 10.18 -3.38
N LEU A 227 4.66 11.40 -3.02
CA LEU A 227 5.78 12.08 -3.66
C LEU A 227 7.08 11.29 -3.51
N THR A 228 7.34 10.79 -2.31
CA THR A 228 8.51 9.95 -2.01
C THR A 228 8.49 8.67 -2.86
N ALA A 229 7.34 7.97 -2.91
CA ALA A 229 7.18 6.76 -3.71
C ALA A 229 7.36 7.02 -5.22
N LEU A 230 6.79 8.10 -5.73
CA LEU A 230 6.97 8.52 -7.12
C LEU A 230 8.46 8.73 -7.44
N GLY A 231 9.21 9.40 -6.58
CA GLY A 231 10.65 9.56 -6.73
C GLY A 231 11.39 8.21 -6.82
N LEU A 232 11.00 7.24 -5.99
CA LEU A 232 11.62 5.91 -5.97
C LEU A 232 11.34 5.06 -7.22
N ILE A 233 10.13 5.18 -7.81
CA ILE A 233 9.75 4.38 -8.99
C ILE A 233 10.03 5.08 -10.33
N SER A 234 10.26 6.40 -10.32
CA SER A 234 10.55 7.20 -11.53
C SER A 234 12.04 7.38 -11.80
N SER A 235 12.89 7.24 -10.78
CA SER A 235 14.32 7.46 -10.94
C SER A 235 14.97 6.37 -11.79
N PRO A 236 15.69 6.71 -12.89
CA PRO A 236 16.60 5.76 -13.52
C PRO A 236 17.64 5.31 -12.49
N ILE A 237 18.08 4.05 -12.58
CA ILE A 237 19.19 3.54 -11.79
C ILE A 237 20.43 4.24 -12.32
N ASN A 238 20.90 5.29 -11.65
CA ASN A 238 22.27 5.74 -11.80
C ASN A 238 23.14 4.84 -10.91
N GLU A 239 23.85 3.91 -11.52
CA GLU A 239 25.03 3.31 -10.93
C GLU A 239 26.15 4.35 -10.72
#